data_1a21b239044f9ba0a3c6e27583f68b73
#
_entry.id   1a21b239044f9ba0a3c6e27583f68b73
#
_cell.length_a   1.000
_cell.length_b   1.000
_cell.length_c   1.000
_cell.angle_alpha   90.00
_cell.angle_beta   90.00
_cell.angle_gamma   90.00
#
_symmetry.space_group_name_H-M   'P 1'
#
loop_
_entity.id
_entity.type
_entity.pdbx_description
1 polymer ?
#
loop_
_entity_poly.entity_id
_entity_poly.type
_entity_poly.pdbx_seq_one_letter_code
_entity_poly.pdbx_strand_id
1 'polypeptide(L)'
;MLEHRRCKTHKINKDMKIVTVESLQGERYEEMGIVSGSTIQSKNFVSDFGQGLKSIVGGELKSYTDMMEKARNKATQRMIDEAVRLGADAIIGVRYATSAIMAQAAEVLVYGTAIKFK
;
A
#
# COMPACT_ATOMS: atom_id res chain seq x y z
N MET A 1 -24.52 -6.98 14.74
CA MET A 1 -23.33 -7.27 14.51
C MET A 1 -22.96 -7.74 13.20
N LEU A 2 -23.48 -8.74 12.72
CA LEU A 2 -23.17 -9.14 11.47
C LEU A 2 -23.54 -8.14 10.46
N GLU A 3 -24.59 -7.52 10.59
CA GLU A 3 -24.98 -6.61 9.63
C GLU A 3 -24.10 -5.50 9.58
N HIS A 4 -23.49 -5.16 10.68
CA HIS A 4 -22.61 -4.12 10.72
C HIS A 4 -21.45 -4.41 9.83
N ARG A 5 -21.01 -5.61 9.78
CA ARG A 5 -19.93 -5.92 8.95
C ARG A 5 -20.34 -5.87 7.55
N ARG A 6 -21.52 -6.30 7.26
CA ARG A 6 -21.98 -6.31 5.94
C ARG A 6 -22.13 -4.94 5.42
N CYS A 7 -22.55 -4.05 6.20
CA CYS A 7 -22.71 -2.73 5.77
C CYS A 7 -21.44 -2.18 5.31
N LYS A 8 -20.37 -2.55 5.94
CA LYS A 8 -19.17 -2.05 5.52
C LYS A 8 -18.77 -2.55 4.22
N THR A 9 -19.15 -3.72 3.88
CA THR A 9 -18.69 -4.22 2.64
C THR A 9 -19.28 -3.51 1.49
N HIS A 10 -20.27 -2.74 1.71
CA HIS A 10 -20.79 -2.02 0.64
C HIS A 10 -19.86 -1.00 0.14
N LYS A 11 -19.11 -0.40 0.97
CA LYS A 11 -18.24 0.61 0.54
C LYS A 11 -16.93 0.06 0.38
N ILE A 12 -16.86 -1.09 -0.14
CA ILE A 12 -15.71 -1.68 -0.33
C ILE A 12 -14.54 -1.01 -0.73
N ASN A 13 -14.59 -0.30 -1.72
CA ASN A 13 -13.44 0.32 -2.20
C ASN A 13 -12.70 1.12 -1.24
N LYS A 14 -13.36 1.78 -0.42
CA LYS A 14 -12.69 2.58 0.51
C LYS A 14 -12.50 1.96 1.80
N ASP A 15 -13.33 1.01 2.10
CA ASP A 15 -13.29 0.44 3.40
C ASP A 15 -12.70 -0.94 3.50
N MET A 16 -11.95 -1.34 2.49
CA MET A 16 -11.36 -2.66 2.53
C MET A 16 -10.39 -2.70 3.69
N LYS A 17 -10.53 -3.70 4.54
CA LYS A 17 -9.66 -3.82 5.69
C LYS A 17 -8.35 -4.41 5.27
N ILE A 18 -7.26 -3.79 5.64
CA ILE A 18 -5.97 -4.35 5.37
C ILE A 18 -5.22 -4.36 6.70
N VAL A 19 -4.64 -5.47 7.01
CA VAL A 19 -3.94 -5.61 8.27
C VAL A 19 -2.67 -6.44 8.09
N THR A 20 -1.76 -6.32 9.03
CA THR A 20 -0.51 -7.05 8.91
C THR A 20 -0.54 -8.41 9.59
N VAL A 21 -1.59 -8.69 10.35
CA VAL A 21 -1.66 -9.98 11.03
C VAL A 21 -1.78 -11.09 10.03
N GLU A 22 -1.30 -12.25 10.37
CA GLU A 22 -1.30 -13.37 9.46
C GLU A 22 -2.61 -14.12 9.45
N SER A 23 -3.46 -13.90 10.38
CA SER A 23 -4.75 -14.52 10.37
C SER A 23 -5.69 -13.70 11.23
N LEU A 24 -6.99 -13.86 11.00
CA LEU A 24 -7.97 -13.13 11.75
C LEU A 24 -8.65 -14.12 12.69
N GLN A 25 -8.57 -13.84 13.96
CA GLN A 25 -9.17 -14.73 14.92
C GLN A 25 -10.66 -14.57 14.91
N GLY A 26 -11.33 -15.67 15.07
CA GLY A 26 -12.78 -15.61 15.13
C GLY A 26 -13.47 -15.44 13.80
N GLU A 27 -12.72 -15.43 12.71
CA GLU A 27 -13.35 -15.26 11.42
C GLU A 27 -13.11 -16.49 10.57
N ARG A 28 -14.06 -16.81 9.75
CA ARG A 28 -13.90 -17.91 8.82
C ARG A 28 -13.75 -17.28 7.46
N TYR A 29 -12.73 -17.62 6.75
CA TYR A 29 -12.50 -17.04 5.45
C TYR A 29 -11.76 -17.99 4.54
N GLU A 30 -11.72 -17.64 3.29
CA GLU A 30 -11.05 -18.43 2.30
C GLU A 30 -9.96 -17.55 1.73
N GLU A 31 -8.77 -18.07 1.59
CA GLU A 31 -7.68 -17.30 1.03
C GLU A 31 -7.79 -17.30 -0.48
N MET A 32 -7.60 -16.16 -1.08
CA MET A 32 -7.76 -16.03 -2.50
C MET A 32 -6.45 -15.86 -3.23
N GLY A 33 -5.38 -15.67 -2.52
CA GLY A 33 -4.09 -15.54 -3.17
C GLY A 33 -3.43 -14.21 -2.87
N ILE A 34 -2.26 -14.02 -3.43
CA ILE A 34 -1.49 -12.83 -3.19
C ILE A 34 -1.98 -11.67 -4.04
N VAL A 35 -2.07 -10.50 -3.43
CA VAL A 35 -2.37 -9.30 -4.17
C VAL A 35 -1.24 -8.34 -3.87
N SER A 36 -0.94 -7.45 -4.78
CA SER A 36 0.14 -6.52 -4.58
C SER A 36 -0.09 -5.23 -5.34
N GLY A 37 0.67 -4.24 -5.00
CA GLY A 37 0.65 -2.98 -5.71
C GLY A 37 2.01 -2.38 -5.61
N SER A 38 2.43 -1.65 -6.60
CA SER A 38 3.73 -1.03 -6.54
C SER A 38 3.73 0.29 -7.28
N THR A 39 4.70 1.12 -6.92
CA THR A 39 4.88 2.36 -7.62
C THR A 39 6.38 2.57 -7.72
N ILE A 40 6.81 3.23 -8.78
CA ILE A 40 8.18 3.60 -8.91
C ILE A 40 8.20 5.10 -8.90
N GLN A 41 8.89 5.67 -7.94
CA GLN A 41 8.97 7.10 -7.81
C GLN A 41 10.33 7.55 -8.28
N SER A 42 10.33 8.42 -9.24
CA SER A 42 11.56 8.92 -9.74
C SER A 42 11.37 10.39 -9.72
N LYS A 43 12.02 11.09 -8.89
CA LYS A 43 11.84 12.45 -8.85
C LYS A 43 12.81 13.01 -9.77
N ASN A 44 12.35 13.80 -10.57
CA ASN A 44 13.16 14.37 -11.49
C ASN A 44 13.80 15.48 -10.92
N PHE A 45 14.07 15.47 -9.77
CA PHE A 45 14.62 16.60 -9.21
C PHE A 45 16.02 16.24 -9.03
N VAL A 46 16.51 15.54 -9.93
CA VAL A 46 17.87 15.29 -9.92
C VAL A 46 18.51 16.59 -9.88
N SER A 47 18.07 17.50 -10.66
CA SER A 47 18.68 18.78 -10.64
C SER A 47 18.40 19.37 -9.31
N ASP A 48 17.23 19.19 -8.80
CA ASP A 48 16.92 19.74 -7.53
C ASP A 48 17.75 19.03 -6.55
N PHE A 49 17.91 17.76 -6.72
CA PHE A 49 18.60 16.97 -5.80
C PHE A 49 20.03 17.34 -5.77
N GLY A 50 20.59 17.59 -6.91
CA GLY A 50 21.95 17.97 -6.97
C GLY A 50 22.21 19.20 -6.18
N GLN A 51 21.28 20.08 -6.14
CA GLN A 51 21.44 21.23 -5.38
C GLN A 51 21.05 20.96 -3.99
N GLY A 52 20.08 20.20 -3.80
CA GLY A 52 19.57 19.93 -2.50
C GLY A 52 20.48 19.15 -1.61
N LEU A 53 21.35 18.38 -2.22
CA LEU A 53 22.22 17.61 -1.42
C LEU A 53 23.01 18.41 -0.47
N LYS A 54 23.38 19.59 -0.84
CA LYS A 54 24.13 20.36 0.01
C LYS A 54 23.32 20.95 1.07
N SER A 55 22.07 21.05 0.89
CA SER A 55 21.29 21.69 1.90
C SER A 55 20.15 20.82 2.31
N ILE A 56 20.37 19.57 2.43
CA ILE A 56 19.35 18.70 2.85
C ILE A 56 19.08 18.95 4.28
N VAL A 57 18.08 19.67 4.60
CA VAL A 57 17.68 19.92 5.93
C VAL A 57 16.21 20.13 5.89
N GLY A 58 15.58 20.11 6.95
CA GLY A 58 14.18 20.42 7.09
C GLY A 58 13.32 20.22 5.88
N GLY A 59 13.17 21.24 5.14
CA GLY A 59 12.28 21.23 4.00
C GLY A 59 12.55 20.16 3.00
N GLU A 60 13.83 19.92 2.74
CA GLU A 60 14.17 18.93 1.77
C GLU A 60 13.80 17.55 2.23
N LEU A 61 14.05 17.24 3.47
CA LEU A 61 13.72 15.96 3.99
C LEU A 61 12.21 15.78 4.02
N LYS A 62 11.52 16.85 4.30
CA LYS A 62 10.09 16.77 4.34
C LYS A 62 9.55 16.48 2.97
N SER A 63 10.16 17.04 1.95
CA SER A 63 9.72 16.82 0.61
C SER A 63 9.89 15.36 0.22
N TYR A 64 10.98 14.75 0.64
CA TYR A 64 11.22 13.37 0.37
C TYR A 64 10.21 12.51 1.11
N THR A 65 9.96 12.86 2.36
CA THR A 65 9.02 12.12 3.16
C THR A 65 7.64 12.15 2.52
N ASP A 66 7.23 13.33 2.05
CA ASP A 66 5.93 13.46 1.44
C ASP A 66 5.87 12.63 0.16
N MET A 67 6.95 12.61 -0.60
CA MET A 67 6.98 11.86 -1.82
C MET A 67 6.84 10.38 -1.54
N MET A 68 7.56 9.89 -0.54
CA MET A 68 7.51 8.48 -0.25
C MET A 68 6.16 8.08 0.33
N GLU A 69 5.56 8.98 1.08
CA GLU A 69 4.28 8.68 1.64
C GLU A 69 3.23 8.57 0.53
N LYS A 70 3.31 9.44 -0.47
CA LYS A 70 2.39 9.37 -1.57
C LYS A 70 2.63 8.08 -2.36
N ALA A 71 3.88 7.67 -2.48
CA ALA A 71 4.18 6.46 -3.19
C ALA A 71 3.59 5.25 -2.49
N ARG A 72 3.69 5.23 -1.16
CA ARG A 72 3.14 4.13 -0.41
C ARG A 72 1.62 4.08 -0.54
N ASN A 73 1.00 5.24 -0.48
CA ASN A 73 -0.44 5.30 -0.59
C ASN A 73 -0.91 4.83 -1.96
N LYS A 74 -0.19 5.20 -2.99
CA LYS A 74 -0.55 4.78 -4.31
C LYS A 74 -0.36 3.29 -4.50
N ALA A 75 0.73 2.75 -3.97
CA ALA A 75 0.96 1.32 -4.07
C ALA A 75 -0.14 0.57 -3.32
N THR A 76 -0.52 1.08 -2.16
CA THR A 76 -1.54 0.44 -1.36
C THR A 76 -2.88 0.45 -2.10
N GLN A 77 -3.19 1.57 -2.75
CA GLN A 77 -4.43 1.65 -3.47
C GLN A 77 -4.44 0.67 -4.64
N ARG A 78 -3.31 0.48 -5.28
CA ARG A 78 -3.23 -0.46 -6.38
C ARG A 78 -3.44 -1.89 -5.89
N MET A 79 -2.93 -2.21 -4.71
CA MET A 79 -3.13 -3.52 -4.14
C MET A 79 -4.62 -3.71 -3.81
N ILE A 80 -5.23 -2.68 -3.24
CA ILE A 80 -6.63 -2.76 -2.88
C ILE A 80 -7.48 -2.93 -4.14
N ASP A 81 -7.13 -2.21 -5.21
CA ASP A 81 -7.88 -2.31 -6.44
C ASP A 81 -7.81 -3.74 -6.99
N GLU A 82 -6.67 -4.38 -6.85
CA GLU A 82 -6.55 -5.73 -7.34
C GLU A 82 -7.42 -6.65 -6.49
N ALA A 83 -7.41 -6.47 -5.19
CA ALA A 83 -8.22 -7.29 -4.31
C ALA A 83 -9.71 -7.11 -4.61
N VAL A 84 -10.10 -5.88 -4.89
CA VAL A 84 -11.49 -5.61 -5.21
C VAL A 84 -11.87 -6.34 -6.50
N ARG A 85 -10.98 -6.36 -7.47
CA ARG A 85 -11.29 -7.04 -8.71
C ARG A 85 -11.48 -8.53 -8.48
N LEU A 86 -10.81 -9.09 -7.50
CA LEU A 86 -10.95 -10.49 -7.20
C LEU A 86 -12.17 -10.78 -6.36
N GLY A 87 -12.80 -9.77 -5.85
CA GLY A 87 -13.95 -9.96 -4.98
C GLY A 87 -13.59 -10.20 -3.54
N ALA A 88 -12.40 -9.80 -3.14
CA ALA A 88 -11.96 -10.05 -1.78
C ALA A 88 -12.64 -9.13 -0.78
N ASP A 89 -12.70 -9.55 0.47
CA ASP A 89 -13.29 -8.76 1.51
C ASP A 89 -12.24 -8.08 2.38
N ALA A 90 -11.04 -8.60 2.41
CA ALA A 90 -9.98 -8.01 3.23
C ALA A 90 -8.64 -8.52 2.75
N ILE A 91 -7.56 -7.91 3.24
CA ILE A 91 -6.22 -8.33 2.89
C ILE A 91 -5.46 -8.46 4.20
N ILE A 92 -4.88 -9.61 4.43
CA ILE A 92 -4.14 -9.87 5.66
C ILE A 92 -2.66 -10.08 5.33
N GLY A 93 -1.85 -10.06 6.33
CA GLY A 93 -0.42 -10.28 6.16
C GLY A 93 0.25 -9.23 5.28
N VAL A 94 -0.22 -7.99 5.36
CA VAL A 94 0.29 -6.95 4.50
C VAL A 94 1.69 -6.54 4.88
N ARG A 95 2.55 -6.44 3.90
CA ARG A 95 3.93 -6.03 4.11
C ARG A 95 4.33 -5.03 3.04
N TYR A 96 5.23 -4.15 3.40
CA TYR A 96 5.75 -3.18 2.46
C TYR A 96 7.23 -3.41 2.27
N ALA A 97 7.71 -3.13 1.10
CA ALA A 97 9.13 -3.24 0.81
C ALA A 97 9.51 -2.08 -0.11
N THR A 98 10.70 -1.56 0.07
CA THR A 98 11.15 -0.51 -0.81
C THR A 98 12.54 -0.87 -1.27
N SER A 99 12.89 -0.47 -2.45
CA SER A 99 14.22 -0.73 -2.95
C SER A 99 14.62 0.39 -3.89
N ALA A 100 15.88 0.68 -3.90
CA ALA A 100 16.39 1.69 -4.80
C ALA A 100 16.65 1.01 -6.12
N ILE A 101 16.08 1.52 -7.16
CA ILE A 101 16.26 0.93 -8.46
C ILE A 101 17.43 1.61 -9.13
N MET A 102 17.59 2.85 -8.92
CA MET A 102 18.71 3.57 -9.43
C MET A 102 18.86 4.80 -8.57
N ALA A 103 19.82 5.62 -8.85
CA ALA A 103 20.13 6.71 -7.97
C ALA A 103 18.97 7.60 -7.59
N GLN A 104 18.09 7.87 -8.49
CA GLN A 104 17.01 8.75 -8.16
C GLN A 104 15.65 8.09 -8.28
N ALA A 105 15.60 6.79 -8.21
CA ALA A 105 14.33 6.12 -8.34
C ALA A 105 14.22 5.01 -7.32
N ALA A 106 13.07 4.89 -6.74
CA ALA A 106 12.84 3.86 -5.74
C ALA A 106 11.50 3.21 -6.01
N GLU A 107 11.41 1.95 -5.69
CA GLU A 107 10.17 1.24 -5.87
C GLU A 107 9.57 0.99 -4.51
N VAL A 108 8.29 1.18 -4.38
CA VAL A 108 7.58 0.86 -3.17
C VAL A 108 6.64 -0.25 -3.54
N LEU A 109 6.74 -1.36 -2.86
CA LEU A 109 5.90 -2.51 -3.12
C LEU A 109 5.11 -2.85 -1.87
N VAL A 110 3.85 -3.19 -2.02
CA VAL A 110 3.07 -3.66 -0.90
C VAL A 110 2.40 -4.93 -1.36
N TYR A 111 2.27 -5.91 -0.50
CA TYR A 111 1.63 -7.16 -0.87
C TYR A 111 0.97 -7.78 0.35
N GLY A 112 0.07 -8.69 0.11
CA GLY A 112 -0.63 -9.37 1.18
C GLY A 112 -1.49 -10.47 0.61
N THR A 113 -2.28 -11.11 1.44
CA THR A 113 -3.14 -12.19 1.02
C THR A 113 -4.58 -11.71 1.04
N ALA A 114 -5.23 -11.81 -0.11
CA ALA A 114 -6.62 -11.41 -0.20
C ALA A 114 -7.47 -12.56 0.35
N ILE A 115 -8.50 -12.24 1.09
CA ILE A 115 -9.35 -13.25 1.68
C ILE A 115 -10.81 -12.87 1.47
N LYS A 116 -11.66 -13.88 1.54
CA LYS A 116 -13.07 -13.64 1.41
C LYS A 116 -13.73 -14.31 2.59
N PHE A 117 -14.57 -13.61 3.29
CA PHE A 117 -15.20 -14.17 4.46
C PHE A 117 -16.26 -15.20 4.03
N LYS A 118 -16.41 -16.22 4.81
CA LYS A 118 -17.37 -17.27 4.54
C LYS A 118 -18.64 -17.06 5.26
#